data_8a619ddc06723d4a8212be87e8575d9e
#
_entry.id   8a619ddc06723d4a8212be87e8575d9e
#
_cell.length_a   1.000
_cell.length_b   1.000
_cell.length_c   1.000
_cell.angle_alpha   90.00
_cell.angle_beta   90.00
_cell.angle_gamma   90.00
#
_symmetry.space_group_name_H-M   'P 1'
#
loop_
_entity.id
_entity.type
_entity.pdbx_description
1 polymer ?
#
loop_
_entity_poly.entity_id
_entity_poly.type
_entity_poly.pdbx_seq_one_letter_code
_entity_poly.pdbx_strand_id
1 'polypeptide(L)'
;MYGVDDAFYQAADENGILVWQDFIFACTTYPSDPAFMKRVEAEAEYNIKRLRNHASLAMWCGNNEIYEGMRYWGWDKKYTDPGIMEGMKQGYDKLFRELLPRKVAELDPDRFYMHGSPYEANWGRPESWKIADSHNWGIWYGQKPFESLDTEIPRFMSEFGFQAFPEMKTIATFASPEDYALESEVMNAHQKATIGNFLIKKTMGLYYKVPEDFDQLVYMGLVLQGVGVRQGLEAHRRNCPYC
;
A
#
# COMPACT_ATOMS: atom_id res chain seq x y z
N MET A 1 -8.65 7.50 13.96
CA MET A 1 -8.38 6.36 13.04
C MET A 1 -9.69 5.92 12.43
N TYR A 2 -9.84 6.07 11.14
CA TYR A 2 -10.97 5.47 10.46
C TYR A 2 -10.67 3.99 10.29
N GLY A 3 -11.00 3.21 11.31
CA GLY A 3 -10.98 1.76 11.18
C GLY A 3 -12.02 1.33 10.14
N VAL A 4 -11.77 0.20 9.50
CA VAL A 4 -12.79 -0.45 8.70
C VAL A 4 -13.99 -0.78 9.60
N ASP A 5 -15.19 -0.72 9.05
CA ASP A 5 -16.45 -1.03 9.76
C ASP A 5 -16.38 -2.44 10.36
N ASP A 6 -17.04 -2.65 11.50
CA ASP A 6 -17.09 -3.95 12.16
C ASP A 6 -17.68 -5.04 11.26
N ALA A 7 -18.59 -4.67 10.34
CA ALA A 7 -19.12 -5.59 9.35
C ALA A 7 -18.06 -6.23 8.45
N PHE A 8 -16.94 -5.53 8.17
CA PHE A 8 -15.83 -6.11 7.42
C PHE A 8 -15.17 -7.27 8.18
N TYR A 9 -14.89 -7.09 9.48
CA TYR A 9 -14.26 -8.13 10.29
C TYR A 9 -15.21 -9.31 10.53
N GLN A 10 -16.52 -9.03 10.73
CA GLN A 10 -17.54 -10.08 10.82
C GLN A 10 -17.61 -10.90 9.53
N ALA A 11 -17.64 -10.25 8.37
CA ALA A 11 -17.62 -10.94 7.09
C ALA A 11 -16.35 -11.76 6.88
N ALA A 12 -15.18 -11.24 7.31
CA ALA A 12 -13.93 -11.98 7.26
C ALA A 12 -13.93 -13.21 8.17
N ASP A 13 -14.47 -13.09 9.40
CA ASP A 13 -14.64 -14.20 10.34
C ASP A 13 -15.55 -15.30 9.74
N GLU A 14 -16.71 -14.90 9.19
CA GLU A 14 -17.68 -15.83 8.60
C GLU A 14 -17.16 -16.56 7.36
N ASN A 15 -16.29 -15.92 6.59
CA ASN A 15 -15.75 -16.47 5.35
C ASN A 15 -14.33 -17.09 5.51
N GLY A 16 -13.76 -17.10 6.71
CA GLY A 16 -12.44 -17.66 6.98
C GLY A 16 -11.30 -16.91 6.27
N ILE A 17 -11.45 -15.59 6.11
CA ILE A 17 -10.45 -14.73 5.45
C ILE A 17 -9.59 -14.08 6.53
N LEU A 18 -8.26 -14.29 6.45
CA LEU A 18 -7.33 -13.65 7.36
C LEU A 18 -7.20 -12.15 7.07
N VAL A 19 -7.16 -11.36 8.13
CA VAL A 19 -7.00 -9.90 8.08
C VAL A 19 -5.63 -9.50 8.62
N TRP A 20 -4.85 -8.83 7.79
CA TRP A 20 -3.68 -8.05 8.18
C TRP A 20 -4.15 -6.64 8.54
N GLN A 21 -3.90 -6.19 9.74
CA GLN A 21 -4.37 -4.89 10.24
C GLN A 21 -3.24 -3.91 10.48
N ASP A 22 -3.19 -2.86 9.68
CA ASP A 22 -2.31 -1.73 9.95
C ASP A 22 -2.90 -0.79 11.01
N PHE A 23 -2.02 -0.26 11.86
CA PHE A 23 -2.27 1.05 12.46
C PHE A 23 -2.11 2.11 11.37
N ILE A 24 -3.09 3.03 11.22
CA ILE A 24 -3.22 3.88 10.02
C ILE A 24 -2.13 4.96 9.96
N PHE A 25 -0.91 4.53 9.72
CA PHE A 25 0.25 5.36 9.47
C PHE A 25 0.89 4.94 8.14
N ALA A 26 1.10 5.89 7.21
CA ALA A 26 1.61 5.55 5.89
C ALA A 26 2.47 6.67 5.29
N CYS A 27 3.53 6.29 4.59
CA CYS A 27 4.27 7.08 3.61
C CYS A 27 4.76 8.47 4.05
N THR A 28 4.72 8.78 5.34
CA THR A 28 5.21 10.06 5.91
C THR A 28 5.68 9.88 7.35
N THR A 29 6.37 10.88 7.89
CA THR A 29 6.75 10.90 9.31
C THR A 29 5.66 11.54 10.14
N TYR A 30 5.62 11.19 11.42
CA TYR A 30 4.61 11.65 12.37
C TYR A 30 5.27 12.37 13.55
N PRO A 31 4.56 13.28 14.23
CA PRO A 31 5.04 13.89 15.46
C PRO A 31 5.33 12.84 16.54
N SER A 32 6.29 13.15 17.42
CA SER A 32 6.63 12.28 18.55
C SER A 32 6.61 13.03 19.88
N ASP A 33 5.93 14.17 19.91
CA ASP A 33 5.71 14.92 21.14
C ASP A 33 4.74 14.16 22.07
N PRO A 34 4.83 14.42 23.40
CA PRO A 34 4.03 13.68 24.38
C PRO A 34 2.51 13.76 24.17
N ALA A 35 2.01 14.86 23.63
CA ALA A 35 0.58 15.04 23.41
C ALA A 35 0.09 14.17 22.22
N PHE A 36 0.87 14.11 21.14
CA PHE A 36 0.59 13.22 20.02
C PHE A 36 0.67 11.76 20.44
N MET A 37 1.75 11.35 21.11
CA MET A 37 1.96 9.98 21.58
C MET A 37 0.83 9.49 22.49
N LYS A 38 0.34 10.36 23.40
CA LYS A 38 -0.80 10.05 24.27
C LYS A 38 -2.09 9.81 23.48
N ARG A 39 -2.34 10.58 22.40
CA ARG A 39 -3.51 10.35 21.52
C ARG A 39 -3.41 9.04 20.78
N VAL A 40 -2.22 8.75 20.23
CA VAL A 40 -1.96 7.48 19.55
C VAL A 40 -2.14 6.29 20.48
N GLU A 41 -1.63 6.39 21.71
CA GLU A 41 -1.78 5.34 22.72
C GLU A 41 -3.27 5.04 23.02
N ALA A 42 -4.07 6.08 23.24
CA ALA A 42 -5.50 5.93 23.50
C ALA A 42 -6.24 5.32 22.29
N GLU A 43 -5.90 5.73 21.09
CA GLU A 43 -6.49 5.24 19.86
C GLU A 43 -6.09 3.77 19.57
N ALA A 44 -4.81 3.42 19.78
CA ALA A 44 -4.32 2.06 19.65
C ALA A 44 -5.03 1.14 20.65
N GLU A 45 -5.14 1.55 21.91
CA GLU A 45 -5.84 0.81 22.95
C GLU A 45 -7.30 0.53 22.57
N TYR A 46 -8.02 1.54 22.08
CA TYR A 46 -9.39 1.40 21.63
C TYR A 46 -9.52 0.36 20.51
N ASN A 47 -8.69 0.48 19.45
CA ASN A 47 -8.79 -0.39 18.30
C ASN A 47 -8.32 -1.82 18.57
N ILE A 48 -7.26 -2.00 19.38
CA ILE A 48 -6.83 -3.36 19.78
C ILE A 48 -7.96 -4.05 20.56
N LYS A 49 -8.55 -3.38 21.55
CA LYS A 49 -9.67 -3.94 22.32
C LYS A 49 -10.88 -4.25 21.46
N ARG A 50 -11.17 -3.43 20.46
CA ARG A 50 -12.28 -3.62 19.52
C ARG A 50 -12.07 -4.84 18.64
N LEU A 51 -10.84 -5.04 18.12
CA LEU A 51 -10.56 -5.99 17.04
C LEU A 51 -9.97 -7.33 17.51
N ARG A 52 -9.31 -7.39 18.66
CA ARG A 52 -8.58 -8.58 19.12
C ARG A 52 -9.37 -9.88 19.22
N ASN A 53 -10.70 -9.79 19.33
CA ASN A 53 -11.59 -10.97 19.46
C ASN A 53 -12.05 -11.52 18.09
N HIS A 54 -11.72 -10.87 16.97
CA HIS A 54 -12.01 -11.39 15.65
C HIS A 54 -11.06 -12.54 15.31
N ALA A 55 -11.64 -13.69 14.94
CA ALA A 55 -10.88 -14.88 14.57
C ALA A 55 -10.09 -14.66 13.26
N SER A 56 -10.59 -13.80 12.38
CA SER A 56 -9.95 -13.40 11.13
C SER A 56 -8.67 -12.58 11.32
N LEU A 57 -8.55 -11.84 12.42
CA LEU A 57 -7.40 -10.96 12.64
C LEU A 57 -6.12 -11.78 12.81
N ALA A 58 -5.21 -11.75 11.82
CA ALA A 58 -4.00 -12.54 11.79
C ALA A 58 -2.82 -11.84 12.47
N MET A 59 -2.65 -10.53 12.23
CA MET A 59 -1.52 -9.77 12.74
C MET A 59 -1.77 -8.27 12.77
N TRP A 60 -0.94 -7.57 13.53
CA TRP A 60 -0.84 -6.12 13.57
C TRP A 60 0.39 -5.62 12.84
N CYS A 61 0.25 -4.54 12.06
CA CYS A 61 1.38 -3.85 11.44
C CYS A 61 1.39 -2.38 11.84
N GLY A 62 2.57 -1.88 12.17
CA GLY A 62 2.73 -0.52 12.69
C GLY A 62 2.47 0.57 11.66
N ASN A 63 2.99 0.39 10.44
CA ASN A 63 2.84 1.40 9.38
C ASN A 63 3.12 0.85 7.99
N ASN A 64 2.69 1.61 6.98
CA ASN A 64 3.01 1.38 5.58
C ASN A 64 4.15 2.32 5.11
N GLU A 65 5.24 1.74 4.63
CA GLU A 65 6.36 2.33 3.89
C GLU A 65 7.12 3.51 4.55
N ILE A 66 6.92 3.80 5.85
CA ILE A 66 7.64 4.91 6.49
C ILE A 66 9.13 4.60 6.60
N TYR A 67 9.49 3.38 7.00
CA TYR A 67 10.89 2.95 7.09
C TYR A 67 11.55 2.87 5.72
N GLU A 68 10.80 2.42 4.71
CA GLU A 68 11.20 2.43 3.30
C GLU A 68 11.50 3.86 2.83
N GLY A 69 10.58 4.80 3.11
CA GLY A 69 10.74 6.21 2.74
C GLY A 69 11.97 6.87 3.36
N MET A 70 12.23 6.62 4.65
CA MET A 70 13.41 7.16 5.34
C MET A 70 14.74 6.65 4.75
N ARG A 71 14.76 5.43 4.20
CA ARG A 71 15.99 4.79 3.70
C ARG A 71 16.22 5.00 2.21
N TYR A 72 15.15 5.07 1.39
CA TYR A 72 15.28 4.91 -0.05
C TYR A 72 14.56 5.98 -0.88
N TRP A 73 13.68 6.82 -0.31
CA TRP A 73 12.96 7.84 -1.09
C TRP A 73 13.67 9.19 -1.15
N GLY A 74 14.92 9.25 -0.69
CA GLY A 74 15.73 10.46 -0.78
C GLY A 74 15.31 11.55 0.20
N TRP A 75 14.68 11.19 1.33
CA TRP A 75 14.32 12.17 2.36
C TRP A 75 15.56 12.84 2.97
N ASP A 76 16.69 12.14 3.04
CA ASP A 76 17.98 12.67 3.43
C ASP A 76 18.49 13.80 2.51
N LYS A 77 18.13 13.74 1.22
CA LYS A 77 18.42 14.79 0.24
C LYS A 77 17.46 15.97 0.34
N LYS A 78 16.20 15.70 0.72
CA LYS A 78 15.16 16.70 0.90
C LYS A 78 15.34 17.48 2.22
N TYR A 79 15.69 16.79 3.29
CA TYR A 79 15.91 17.35 4.64
C TYR A 79 17.39 17.35 4.96
N THR A 80 18.09 18.41 4.51
CA THR A 80 19.54 18.53 4.60
C THR A 80 20.09 18.80 6.01
N ASP A 81 19.24 19.20 6.95
CA ASP A 81 19.60 19.29 8.36
C ASP A 81 19.67 17.89 8.99
N PRO A 82 20.85 17.43 9.44
CA PRO A 82 20.98 16.10 10.07
C PRO A 82 20.09 15.89 11.28
N GLY A 83 19.76 16.96 12.03
CA GLY A 83 18.89 16.90 13.19
C GLY A 83 17.45 16.53 12.85
N ILE A 84 16.97 16.92 11.67
CA ILE A 84 15.63 16.55 11.19
C ILE A 84 15.55 15.04 10.95
N MET A 85 16.49 14.48 10.20
CA MET A 85 16.50 13.02 9.92
C MET A 85 16.67 12.19 11.18
N GLU A 86 17.50 12.63 12.11
CA GLU A 86 17.66 11.97 13.39
C GLU A 86 16.38 12.04 14.23
N GLY A 87 15.71 13.18 14.27
CA GLY A 87 14.41 13.34 14.92
C GLY A 87 13.32 12.44 14.32
N MET A 88 13.31 12.27 12.99
CA MET A 88 12.41 11.35 12.29
C MET A 88 12.63 9.90 12.71
N LYS A 89 13.89 9.46 12.78
CA LYS A 89 14.26 8.10 13.22
C LYS A 89 13.84 7.85 14.66
N GLN A 90 14.17 8.79 15.56
CA GLN A 90 13.77 8.69 16.97
C GLN A 90 12.25 8.67 17.14
N GLY A 91 11.52 9.48 16.36
CA GLY A 91 10.06 9.47 16.34
C GLY A 91 9.49 8.13 15.86
N TYR A 92 10.10 7.57 14.82
CA TYR A 92 9.75 6.25 14.30
C TYR A 92 9.93 5.17 15.37
N ASP A 93 11.09 5.12 16.02
CA ASP A 93 11.40 4.11 17.02
C ASP A 93 10.45 4.20 18.22
N LYS A 94 10.23 5.41 18.76
CA LYS A 94 9.27 5.62 19.86
C LYS A 94 7.85 5.16 19.52
N LEU A 95 7.39 5.40 18.30
CA LEU A 95 6.02 5.07 17.90
C LEU A 95 5.89 3.58 17.51
N PHE A 96 6.70 3.12 16.57
CA PHE A 96 6.52 1.82 15.91
C PHE A 96 7.31 0.68 16.54
N ARG A 97 8.37 0.98 17.31
CA ARG A 97 9.19 -0.05 17.98
C ARG A 97 9.05 -0.08 19.50
N GLU A 98 8.45 0.97 20.09
CA GLU A 98 8.24 1.01 21.54
C GLU A 98 6.76 1.08 21.92
N LEU A 99 6.03 2.12 21.53
CA LEU A 99 4.65 2.35 21.97
C LEU A 99 3.69 1.30 21.44
N LEU A 100 3.58 1.14 20.12
CA LEU A 100 2.60 0.23 19.52
C LEU A 100 2.86 -1.23 19.88
N PRO A 101 4.10 -1.80 19.80
CA PRO A 101 4.33 -3.18 20.22
C PRO A 101 4.07 -3.39 21.71
N ARG A 102 4.35 -2.43 22.57
CA ARG A 102 4.00 -2.49 24.00
C ARG A 102 2.49 -2.61 24.18
N LYS A 103 1.69 -1.77 23.47
CA LYS A 103 0.22 -1.82 23.56
C LYS A 103 -0.35 -3.11 23.00
N VAL A 104 0.21 -3.66 21.94
CA VAL A 104 -0.18 -4.97 21.42
C VAL A 104 0.15 -6.06 22.44
N ALA A 105 1.36 -6.08 22.98
CA ALA A 105 1.75 -7.07 24.00
C ALA A 105 0.91 -7.01 25.28
N GLU A 106 0.44 -5.81 25.67
CA GLU A 106 -0.45 -5.62 26.84
C GLU A 106 -1.87 -6.12 26.58
N LEU A 107 -2.40 -5.96 25.37
CA LEU A 107 -3.84 -6.09 25.10
C LEU A 107 -4.21 -7.25 24.18
N ASP A 108 -3.25 -7.75 23.38
CA ASP A 108 -3.41 -8.87 22.43
C ASP A 108 -2.09 -9.67 22.32
N PRO A 109 -1.59 -10.25 23.42
CA PRO A 109 -0.22 -10.75 23.55
C PRO A 109 0.12 -11.92 22.63
N ASP A 110 -0.87 -12.67 22.20
CA ASP A 110 -0.67 -13.87 21.37
C ASP A 110 -0.62 -13.52 19.86
N ARG A 111 -0.84 -12.24 19.51
CA ARG A 111 -0.89 -11.82 18.11
C ARG A 111 0.42 -11.18 17.68
N PHE A 112 0.90 -11.60 16.51
CA PHE A 112 2.12 -11.07 15.92
C PHE A 112 2.00 -9.58 15.62
N TYR A 113 3.07 -8.83 15.89
CA TYR A 113 3.22 -7.42 15.54
C TYR A 113 4.48 -7.22 14.68
N MET A 114 4.33 -6.47 13.59
CA MET A 114 5.42 -6.03 12.73
C MET A 114 5.49 -4.50 12.74
N HIS A 115 6.67 -3.92 12.89
CA HIS A 115 6.80 -2.46 13.05
C HIS A 115 6.47 -1.67 11.79
N GLY A 116 6.57 -2.24 10.61
CA GLY A 116 6.27 -1.62 9.32
C GLY A 116 6.31 -2.61 8.16
N SER A 117 5.61 -2.27 7.08
CA SER A 117 5.55 -3.01 5.81
C SER A 117 6.03 -2.10 4.67
N PRO A 118 6.90 -2.56 3.74
CA PRO A 118 7.58 -3.84 3.80
C PRO A 118 8.62 -3.85 4.93
N TYR A 119 8.88 -5.04 5.49
CA TYR A 119 9.89 -5.16 6.54
C TYR A 119 11.29 -4.83 6.01
N GLU A 120 11.69 -5.46 4.91
CA GLU A 120 12.96 -5.21 4.20
C GLU A 120 12.83 -5.33 2.67
N ALA A 121 11.89 -6.13 2.17
CA ALA A 121 11.84 -6.51 0.78
C ALA A 121 11.10 -5.52 -0.10
N ASN A 122 11.69 -5.22 -1.27
CA ASN A 122 11.11 -4.33 -2.26
C ASN A 122 11.49 -4.81 -3.67
N TRP A 123 10.69 -4.49 -4.67
CA TRP A 123 10.90 -4.87 -6.06
C TRP A 123 12.27 -4.48 -6.63
N GLY A 124 12.89 -3.41 -6.11
CA GLY A 124 14.23 -2.97 -6.49
C GLY A 124 15.38 -3.70 -5.78
N ARG A 125 15.09 -4.61 -4.85
CA ARG A 125 16.07 -5.31 -4.02
C ARG A 125 15.78 -6.82 -3.97
N PRO A 126 16.02 -7.56 -5.06
CA PRO A 126 15.66 -8.98 -5.16
C PRO A 126 16.34 -9.88 -4.09
N GLU A 127 17.47 -9.47 -3.56
CA GLU A 127 18.16 -10.17 -2.47
C GLU A 127 17.35 -10.19 -1.17
N SER A 128 16.46 -9.23 -0.98
CA SER A 128 15.60 -9.14 0.20
C SER A 128 14.28 -9.91 0.11
N TRP A 129 13.89 -10.43 -1.06
CA TRP A 129 12.59 -11.07 -1.28
C TRP A 129 12.33 -12.32 -0.44
N LYS A 130 13.37 -12.89 0.17
CA LYS A 130 13.26 -14.03 1.10
C LYS A 130 12.94 -13.63 2.54
N ILE A 131 12.89 -12.33 2.81
CA ILE A 131 12.75 -11.76 4.15
C ILE A 131 11.36 -11.16 4.31
N ALA A 132 10.54 -11.75 5.17
CA ALA A 132 9.21 -11.27 5.52
C ALA A 132 8.31 -10.96 4.28
N ASP A 133 7.72 -9.77 4.25
CA ASP A 133 6.84 -9.31 3.19
C ASP A 133 7.56 -8.42 2.17
N SER A 134 6.95 -8.24 1.00
CA SER A 134 7.50 -7.43 -0.09
C SER A 134 6.43 -6.54 -0.74
N HIS A 135 6.81 -5.29 -1.01
CA HIS A 135 6.07 -4.40 -1.90
C HIS A 135 6.67 -4.46 -3.31
N ASN A 136 5.92 -4.94 -4.28
CA ASN A 136 6.37 -5.01 -5.67
C ASN A 136 5.60 -4.03 -6.58
N TRP A 137 6.09 -2.81 -6.68
CA TRP A 137 5.61 -1.80 -7.62
C TRP A 137 6.38 -1.80 -8.95
N GLY A 138 7.08 -2.90 -9.26
CA GLY A 138 7.86 -3.07 -10.48
C GLY A 138 7.05 -2.88 -11.76
N ILE A 139 5.82 -3.41 -11.80
CA ILE A 139 4.90 -3.26 -12.94
C ILE A 139 4.28 -1.87 -13.04
N TRP A 140 4.41 -1.03 -12.01
CA TRP A 140 3.94 0.35 -11.99
C TRP A 140 5.12 1.31 -12.10
N TYR A 141 5.72 1.73 -10.99
CA TYR A 141 6.85 2.67 -11.01
C TYR A 141 8.11 2.13 -11.71
N GLY A 142 8.32 0.81 -11.66
CA GLY A 142 9.43 0.14 -12.36
C GLY A 142 9.21 -0.01 -13.87
N GLN A 143 7.99 0.26 -14.35
CA GLN A 143 7.62 0.18 -15.77
C GLN A 143 7.93 -1.19 -16.42
N LYS A 144 7.96 -2.24 -15.60
CA LYS A 144 8.16 -3.61 -16.06
C LYS A 144 6.89 -4.16 -16.71
N PRO A 145 7.01 -5.10 -17.66
CA PRO A 145 5.86 -5.81 -18.19
C PRO A 145 5.26 -6.71 -17.11
N PHE A 146 3.98 -7.08 -17.24
CA PHE A 146 3.27 -7.91 -16.25
C PHE A 146 3.90 -9.29 -16.09
N GLU A 147 4.54 -9.82 -17.12
CA GLU A 147 5.26 -11.10 -17.12
C GLU A 147 6.42 -11.13 -16.12
N SER A 148 6.94 -9.98 -15.70
CA SER A 148 7.95 -9.91 -14.64
C SER A 148 7.45 -10.52 -13.31
N LEU A 149 6.14 -10.44 -13.05
CA LEU A 149 5.53 -11.05 -11.88
C LEU A 149 5.63 -12.58 -11.84
N ASP A 150 5.84 -13.26 -12.97
CA ASP A 150 6.02 -14.72 -13.03
C ASP A 150 7.35 -15.18 -12.42
N THR A 151 8.33 -14.31 -12.37
CA THR A 151 9.69 -14.61 -11.89
C THR A 151 10.07 -13.85 -10.62
N GLU A 152 9.36 -12.77 -10.31
CA GLU A 152 9.59 -11.93 -9.14
C GLU A 152 8.74 -12.41 -7.98
N ILE A 153 9.06 -13.58 -7.43
CA ILE A 153 8.29 -14.24 -6.37
C ILE A 153 8.96 -14.02 -5.01
N PRO A 154 8.46 -13.09 -4.17
CA PRO A 154 8.93 -12.92 -2.81
C PRO A 154 8.35 -13.98 -1.88
N ARG A 155 8.78 -13.99 -0.62
CA ARG A 155 8.24 -14.90 0.40
C ARG A 155 6.79 -14.62 0.76
N PHE A 156 6.40 -13.34 0.77
CA PHE A 156 5.03 -12.87 0.97
C PHE A 156 4.85 -11.56 0.21
N MET A 157 3.92 -11.52 -0.73
CA MET A 157 3.61 -10.31 -1.50
C MET A 157 2.48 -9.55 -0.79
N SER A 158 2.85 -8.59 0.06
CA SER A 158 1.89 -7.75 0.79
C SER A 158 1.29 -6.66 -0.09
N GLU A 159 2.06 -6.14 -1.05
CA GLU A 159 1.59 -5.16 -2.02
C GLU A 159 2.14 -5.39 -3.42
N PHE A 160 1.27 -5.33 -4.41
CA PHE A 160 1.58 -5.11 -5.81
C PHE A 160 0.34 -4.54 -6.51
N GLY A 161 0.51 -3.96 -7.68
CA GLY A 161 -0.65 -3.50 -8.40
C GLY A 161 -0.34 -2.60 -9.58
N PHE A 162 -1.42 -2.21 -10.25
CA PHE A 162 -1.41 -1.31 -11.38
C PHE A 162 -2.61 -0.38 -11.28
N GLN A 163 -2.43 0.92 -11.49
CA GLN A 163 -3.49 1.90 -11.40
C GLN A 163 -4.41 1.85 -12.62
N ALA A 164 -5.72 1.99 -12.39
CA ALA A 164 -6.70 2.29 -13.42
C ALA A 164 -7.46 3.57 -13.10
N PHE A 165 -8.18 4.09 -14.08
CA PHE A 165 -9.18 5.13 -13.84
C PHE A 165 -10.41 4.54 -13.16
N PRO A 166 -11.21 5.32 -12.41
CA PRO A 166 -12.54 4.88 -12.04
C PRO A 166 -13.41 4.76 -13.29
N GLU A 167 -14.54 4.08 -13.17
CA GLU A 167 -15.54 4.00 -14.25
C GLU A 167 -16.02 5.38 -14.70
N MET A 168 -16.42 5.50 -15.96
CA MET A 168 -16.95 6.74 -16.53
C MET A 168 -18.08 7.36 -15.71
N LYS A 169 -18.93 6.53 -15.10
CA LYS A 169 -19.98 7.00 -14.17
C LYS A 169 -19.41 7.81 -13.00
N THR A 170 -18.25 7.42 -12.47
CA THR A 170 -17.57 8.16 -11.41
C THR A 170 -16.86 9.39 -11.96
N ILE A 171 -16.20 9.29 -13.12
CA ILE A 171 -15.56 10.43 -13.77
C ILE A 171 -16.56 11.54 -14.03
N ALA A 172 -17.76 11.21 -14.52
CA ALA A 172 -18.84 12.17 -14.77
C ALA A 172 -19.35 12.91 -13.52
N THR A 173 -18.94 12.50 -12.31
CA THR A 173 -19.28 13.24 -11.08
C THR A 173 -18.36 14.42 -10.81
N PHE A 174 -17.18 14.48 -11.45
CA PHE A 174 -16.19 15.54 -11.22
C PHE A 174 -15.60 16.17 -12.50
N ALA A 175 -15.90 15.60 -13.67
CA ALA A 175 -15.43 16.07 -14.97
C ALA A 175 -16.64 16.19 -15.94
N SER A 176 -16.58 17.19 -16.81
CA SER A 176 -17.56 17.38 -17.89
C SER A 176 -17.01 16.81 -19.21
N PRO A 177 -17.85 16.61 -20.25
CA PRO A 177 -17.40 16.00 -21.50
C PRO A 177 -16.22 16.70 -22.18
N GLU A 178 -16.04 18.00 -22.00
CA GLU A 178 -14.89 18.77 -22.50
C GLU A 178 -13.56 18.40 -21.78
N ASP A 179 -13.65 17.78 -20.59
CA ASP A 179 -12.51 17.35 -19.80
C ASP A 179 -12.12 15.87 -20.05
N TYR A 180 -12.84 15.17 -20.92
CA TYR A 180 -12.61 13.75 -21.21
C TYR A 180 -11.37 13.54 -22.07
N ALA A 181 -10.21 13.84 -21.48
CA ALA A 181 -8.89 13.58 -22.03
C ALA A 181 -7.88 13.36 -20.90
N LEU A 182 -6.90 12.46 -21.09
CA LEU A 182 -5.91 12.16 -20.07
C LEU A 182 -5.11 13.38 -19.61
N GLU A 183 -4.87 14.28 -20.54
CA GLU A 183 -4.05 15.47 -20.34
C GLU A 183 -4.87 16.69 -19.91
N SER A 184 -6.21 16.56 -19.75
CA SER A 184 -7.05 17.67 -19.27
C SER A 184 -6.63 18.11 -17.86
N GLU A 185 -6.87 19.37 -17.55
CA GLU A 185 -6.54 19.94 -16.23
C GLU A 185 -7.28 19.19 -15.12
N VAL A 186 -8.55 18.84 -15.33
CA VAL A 186 -9.37 18.10 -14.36
C VAL A 186 -8.82 16.71 -14.12
N MET A 187 -8.50 15.94 -15.18
CA MET A 187 -7.94 14.59 -15.03
C MET A 187 -6.56 14.61 -14.39
N ASN A 188 -5.72 15.57 -14.72
CA ASN A 188 -4.42 15.75 -14.08
C ASN A 188 -4.54 16.16 -12.60
N ALA A 189 -5.51 17.00 -12.23
CA ALA A 189 -5.78 17.38 -10.86
C ALA A 189 -6.22 16.18 -9.99
N HIS A 190 -6.89 15.19 -10.59
CA HIS A 190 -7.31 13.96 -9.92
C HIS A 190 -6.24 12.85 -9.93
N GLN A 191 -5.16 12.99 -10.73
CA GLN A 191 -4.04 12.04 -10.72
C GLN A 191 -3.04 12.39 -9.62
N LYS A 192 -2.93 11.52 -8.59
CA LYS A 192 -2.03 11.72 -7.45
C LYS A 192 -0.71 10.95 -7.55
N ALA A 193 -0.63 9.94 -8.42
CA ALA A 193 0.64 9.35 -8.81
C ALA A 193 1.27 10.20 -9.93
N THR A 194 2.38 10.88 -9.66
CA THR A 194 2.97 11.95 -10.50
C THR A 194 3.06 11.66 -12.00
N ILE A 195 3.29 10.41 -12.38
CA ILE A 195 3.41 9.95 -13.77
C ILE A 195 2.29 8.97 -14.18
N GLY A 196 1.22 8.90 -13.38
CA GLY A 196 0.20 7.85 -13.50
C GLY A 196 -0.49 7.79 -14.85
N ASN A 197 -0.98 8.91 -15.38
CA ASN A 197 -1.65 8.95 -16.69
C ASN A 197 -0.73 8.47 -17.81
N PHE A 198 0.53 8.90 -17.80
CA PHE A 198 1.55 8.43 -18.74
C PHE A 198 1.79 6.92 -18.62
N LEU A 199 1.92 6.39 -17.39
CA LEU A 199 2.18 4.97 -17.17
C LEU A 199 1.03 4.08 -17.64
N ILE A 200 -0.23 4.47 -17.37
CA ILE A 200 -1.40 3.73 -17.85
C ILE A 200 -1.36 3.62 -19.38
N LYS A 201 -1.19 4.75 -20.07
CA LYS A 201 -1.17 4.81 -21.54
C LYS A 201 0.03 4.03 -22.12
N LYS A 202 1.23 4.20 -21.53
CA LYS A 202 2.44 3.49 -21.95
C LYS A 202 2.29 1.99 -21.82
N THR A 203 1.86 1.51 -20.65
CA THR A 203 1.71 0.08 -20.39
C THR A 203 0.59 -0.52 -21.23
N MET A 204 -0.51 0.21 -21.43
CA MET A 204 -1.58 -0.21 -22.34
C MET A 204 -1.02 -0.48 -23.73
N GLY A 205 -0.13 0.36 -24.25
CA GLY A 205 0.50 0.19 -25.57
C GLY A 205 1.40 -1.04 -25.71
N LEU A 206 1.80 -1.70 -24.60
CA LEU A 206 2.51 -2.98 -24.65
C LEU A 206 1.59 -4.17 -24.98
N TYR A 207 0.32 -4.09 -24.63
CA TYR A 207 -0.62 -5.20 -24.70
C TYR A 207 -1.77 -4.96 -25.68
N TYR A 208 -2.13 -3.70 -25.95
CA TYR A 208 -3.31 -3.32 -26.74
C TYR A 208 -3.02 -2.13 -27.66
N LYS A 209 -3.83 -1.99 -28.70
CA LYS A 209 -3.93 -0.71 -29.41
C LYS A 209 -4.57 0.31 -28.45
N VAL A 210 -3.86 1.39 -28.15
CA VAL A 210 -4.38 2.45 -27.28
C VAL A 210 -5.58 3.14 -27.95
N PRO A 211 -6.77 3.15 -27.34
CA PRO A 211 -7.93 3.83 -27.90
C PRO A 211 -7.72 5.35 -27.97
N GLU A 212 -8.31 5.98 -29.00
CA GLU A 212 -8.39 7.45 -29.11
C GLU A 212 -9.61 8.00 -28.35
N ASP A 213 -10.69 7.24 -28.31
CA ASP A 213 -11.89 7.54 -27.56
C ASP A 213 -11.66 7.39 -26.05
N PHE A 214 -12.08 8.40 -25.28
CA PHE A 214 -11.79 8.45 -23.85
C PHE A 214 -12.54 7.37 -23.05
N ASP A 215 -13.81 7.09 -23.39
CA ASP A 215 -14.60 6.05 -22.71
C ASP A 215 -13.96 4.67 -22.91
N GLN A 216 -13.53 4.40 -24.15
CA GLN A 216 -12.83 3.16 -24.49
C GLN A 216 -11.47 3.07 -23.79
N LEU A 217 -10.75 4.19 -23.68
CA LEU A 217 -9.46 4.25 -22.98
C LEU A 217 -9.62 3.97 -21.48
N VAL A 218 -10.64 4.53 -20.85
CA VAL A 218 -10.99 4.26 -19.45
C VAL A 218 -11.33 2.78 -19.26
N TYR A 219 -12.21 2.23 -20.11
CA TYR A 219 -12.57 0.83 -20.08
C TYR A 219 -11.35 -0.10 -20.25
N MET A 220 -10.51 0.16 -21.25
CA MET A 220 -9.30 -0.63 -21.49
C MET A 220 -8.29 -0.48 -20.35
N GLY A 221 -8.22 0.65 -19.66
CA GLY A 221 -7.42 0.84 -18.47
C GLY A 221 -7.86 -0.07 -17.32
N LEU A 222 -9.17 -0.22 -17.11
CA LEU A 222 -9.75 -1.14 -16.12
C LEU A 222 -9.45 -2.60 -16.46
N VAL A 223 -9.60 -2.99 -17.74
CA VAL A 223 -9.24 -4.32 -18.22
C VAL A 223 -7.75 -4.60 -18.01
N LEU A 224 -6.88 -3.64 -18.34
CA LEU A 224 -5.44 -3.74 -18.18
C LEU A 224 -5.05 -3.97 -16.72
N GLN A 225 -5.64 -3.22 -15.79
CA GLN A 225 -5.46 -3.43 -14.36
C GLN A 225 -5.87 -4.84 -13.94
N GLY A 226 -7.04 -5.30 -14.38
CA GLY A 226 -7.53 -6.64 -14.08
C GLY A 226 -6.60 -7.74 -14.59
N VAL A 227 -6.04 -7.58 -15.78
CA VAL A 227 -5.05 -8.52 -16.37
C VAL A 227 -3.77 -8.53 -15.54
N GLY A 228 -3.21 -7.37 -15.20
CA GLY A 228 -1.97 -7.29 -14.43
C GLY A 228 -2.11 -7.86 -13.02
N VAL A 229 -3.21 -7.54 -12.33
CA VAL A 229 -3.49 -8.09 -10.98
C VAL A 229 -3.69 -9.60 -11.04
N ARG A 230 -4.45 -10.11 -12.03
CA ARG A 230 -4.65 -11.54 -12.23
C ARG A 230 -3.32 -12.26 -12.47
N GLN A 231 -2.43 -11.72 -13.30
CA GLN A 231 -1.10 -12.28 -13.57
C GLN A 231 -0.32 -12.49 -12.27
N GLY A 232 -0.28 -11.49 -11.40
CA GLY A 232 0.39 -11.58 -10.10
C GLY A 232 -0.25 -12.62 -9.17
N LEU A 233 -1.57 -12.61 -9.04
CA LEU A 233 -2.29 -13.59 -8.20
C LEU A 233 -2.03 -15.04 -8.67
N GLU A 234 -2.08 -15.28 -9.98
CA GLU A 234 -1.81 -16.60 -10.57
C GLU A 234 -0.35 -17.00 -10.36
N ALA A 235 0.60 -16.07 -10.52
CA ALA A 235 2.03 -16.32 -10.29
C ALA A 235 2.32 -16.74 -8.84
N HIS A 236 1.77 -16.00 -7.87
CA HIS A 236 1.92 -16.32 -6.44
C HIS A 236 1.24 -17.65 -6.12
N ARG A 237 0.03 -17.88 -6.62
CA ARG A 237 -0.68 -19.14 -6.42
C ARG A 237 0.08 -20.35 -6.95
N ARG A 238 0.73 -20.25 -8.12
CA ARG A 238 1.56 -21.32 -8.69
C ARG A 238 2.79 -21.64 -7.82
N ASN A 239 3.27 -20.68 -7.05
CA ASN A 239 4.45 -20.82 -6.20
C ASN A 239 4.13 -21.19 -4.73
N CYS A 240 2.86 -21.39 -4.38
CA CYS A 240 2.46 -21.92 -3.08
C CYS A 240 3.07 -23.32 -2.84
N PRO A 241 3.63 -23.66 -1.66
CA PRO A 241 3.61 -22.90 -0.40
C PRO A 241 4.79 -21.95 -0.17
N TYR A 242 5.61 -21.68 -1.18
CA TYR A 242 6.75 -20.77 -0.98
C TYR A 242 6.30 -19.32 -0.78
N CYS A 243 5.31 -18.86 -1.56
CA CYS A 243 4.71 -17.53 -1.50
C CYS A 243 3.27 -17.64 -1.02
#